data_506db00d7b75da4c41de171d086b22f4
#
_entry.id   506db00d7b75da4c41de171d086b22f4
#
_cell.length_a   1.000
_cell.length_b   1.000
_cell.length_c   1.000
_cell.angle_alpha   90.00
_cell.angle_beta   90.00
_cell.angle_gamma   90.00
#
_symmetry.space_group_name_H-M   'P 1'
#
loop_
_entity.id
_entity.type
_entity.pdbx_description
1 polymer ?
#
loop_
_entity_poly.entity_id
_entity_poly.type
_entity_poly.pdbx_seq_one_letter_code
_entity_poly.pdbx_strand_id
1 'polypeptide(L)'
;MRQIPLATPIALAVLAACGGGARPPETTPAPPPAVAAAPAAHPTAPGARADAIVTGRPIIPETWSLAGKGVAVPGPQAMIVSGHPLASQVGIEIIQQGGNAVDAAVAVGFALAVVLPEAGNLGGGGFIVYRDTSGRVRALDYREMAPGRATRDMYVDSTGSPTEQSLTGHLASGVPGSVAGMYEAWKSAGRLPWAKLLAPAIRLAHEHTLDVARSRAIAEDAERLARFPASATQFLVEGHAPAPGTTFHQPELAHTLQLIADSGPAVFYTGQIADLIVAEMQRGHGLISKDDLKGYTPKWRTPVQISYRGYTIYSMPPASSGGVTLGEILNIMEGYDTLPPFGSAGYVHLEAEAMRRAFIDRNHWLGDPDFVEMPLERLLSKSYAAELRAQILPDHATPTPPVTTSGNEGTETTHYSIVDADGNAAAVTTTLNGGFGSAVTVTGAGFLLNNEMDDFTTAPGKPNMYGLIQGDANAIAPGKRMLSAMTPSIVLDRSGRLFMVLGTPGGPTIINSVYQVIVNVVDHGMSLVEAVAAPRVHQQALPDLVFYERGGLAQATLDGLRTMGYQLRERGRMGDIAAIERTAAGWIGVADPRRGGGAVGF
;
A
#
# COMPACT_ATOMS: atom_id res chain seq x y z
N MET A 1 -27.23 -55.49 45.70
CA MET A 1 -27.24 -55.42 47.18
C MET A 1 -27.19 -53.97 47.59
N ARG A 2 -28.28 -53.52 48.23
CA ARG A 2 -28.41 -52.50 49.29
C ARG A 2 -27.83 -51.10 48.98
N GLN A 3 -28.60 -50.11 48.80
CA GLN A 3 -29.69 -49.43 49.55
C GLN A 3 -29.22 -48.01 49.94
N ILE A 4 -30.03 -47.07 49.55
CA ILE A 4 -30.23 -45.65 49.90
C ILE A 4 -30.58 -45.54 51.42
N PRO A 5 -30.49 -44.42 52.18
CA PRO A 5 -31.44 -43.30 52.01
C PRO A 5 -30.87 -41.88 52.33
N LEU A 6 -31.46 -40.81 51.74
CA LEU A 6 -32.44 -39.83 52.22
C LEU A 6 -32.20 -39.17 53.62
N ALA A 7 -32.17 -37.84 53.64
CA ALA A 7 -33.03 -36.99 54.47
C ALA A 7 -32.77 -35.48 54.31
N THR A 8 -33.84 -34.78 53.94
CA THR A 8 -34.12 -33.34 54.17
C THR A 8 -34.59 -33.12 55.60
N PRO A 9 -34.53 -31.94 56.23
CA PRO A 9 -35.80 -31.35 56.65
C PRO A 9 -35.98 -29.83 56.41
N ILE A 10 -37.21 -29.48 56.35
CA ILE A 10 -37.97 -28.25 56.32
C ILE A 10 -38.01 -27.57 57.68
N ALA A 11 -38.02 -26.22 57.73
CA ALA A 11 -38.72 -25.40 58.73
C ALA A 11 -38.69 -23.94 58.25
N LEU A 12 -39.68 -23.35 58.01
CA LEU A 12 -40.89 -22.74 58.62
C LEU A 12 -40.76 -21.23 58.79
N ALA A 13 -41.68 -20.53 58.22
CA ALA A 13 -41.86 -19.08 58.15
C ALA A 13 -42.26 -18.44 59.47
N VAL A 14 -41.95 -17.15 59.61
CA VAL A 14 -42.73 -16.21 60.46
C VAL A 14 -42.90 -14.91 59.68
N LEU A 15 -44.17 -14.54 59.45
CA LEU A 15 -44.60 -13.22 58.99
C LEU A 15 -44.45 -12.16 60.08
N ALA A 16 -44.01 -10.97 59.71
CA ALA A 16 -44.41 -9.73 60.38
C ALA A 16 -44.59 -8.64 59.34
N ALA A 17 -45.80 -8.18 59.17
CA ALA A 17 -46.21 -7.04 58.40
C ALA A 17 -46.01 -5.74 59.17
N CYS A 18 -45.43 -4.70 58.57
CA CYS A 18 -45.73 -3.31 58.91
C CYS A 18 -45.44 -2.43 57.70
N GLY A 19 -46.40 -1.61 57.30
CA GLY A 19 -46.45 -0.81 56.11
C GLY A 19 -45.53 0.41 56.11
N GLY A 20 -45.29 0.92 54.94
CA GLY A 20 -44.54 2.17 54.74
C GLY A 20 -44.48 2.52 53.25
N GLY A 21 -45.16 3.61 52.93
CA GLY A 21 -45.43 4.23 51.65
C GLY A 21 -44.40 4.11 50.52
N ALA A 22 -44.92 3.84 49.34
CA ALA A 22 -44.18 3.95 48.10
C ALA A 22 -43.85 5.43 47.79
N ARG A 23 -42.56 5.76 47.63
CA ARG A 23 -42.11 6.97 46.97
C ARG A 23 -42.19 6.74 45.45
N PRO A 24 -42.62 7.75 44.63
CA PRO A 24 -42.54 7.66 43.21
C PRO A 24 -41.08 7.71 42.74
N PRO A 25 -40.72 7.12 41.57
CA PRO A 25 -39.35 7.13 41.09
C PRO A 25 -38.92 8.56 40.72
N GLU A 26 -37.80 9.01 41.25
CA GLU A 26 -37.12 10.23 40.81
C GLU A 26 -36.72 10.08 39.36
N THR A 27 -37.30 10.91 38.50
CA THR A 27 -36.86 11.08 37.11
C THR A 27 -35.55 11.84 37.11
N THR A 28 -34.45 11.15 36.81
CA THR A 28 -33.17 11.77 36.50
C THR A 28 -33.34 12.66 35.25
N PRO A 29 -32.99 13.96 35.27
CA PRO A 29 -33.07 14.79 34.09
C PRO A 29 -32.09 14.29 33.03
N ALA A 30 -32.55 14.20 31.77
CA ALA A 30 -31.71 13.88 30.62
C ALA A 30 -30.53 14.88 30.52
N PRO A 31 -29.32 14.41 30.18
CA PRO A 31 -28.21 15.33 29.96
C PRO A 31 -28.53 16.29 28.80
N PRO A 32 -28.10 17.56 28.87
CA PRO A 32 -28.31 18.51 27.80
C PRO A 32 -27.65 18.03 26.50
N PRO A 33 -28.20 18.38 25.31
CA PRO A 33 -27.60 17.96 24.06
C PRO A 33 -26.17 18.49 23.98
N ALA A 34 -25.24 17.62 23.62
CA ALA A 34 -23.85 17.99 23.42
C ALA A 34 -23.77 19.10 22.36
N VAL A 35 -23.32 20.27 22.77
CA VAL A 35 -22.96 21.35 21.85
C VAL A 35 -21.86 20.79 20.95
N ALA A 36 -22.10 20.70 19.65
CA ALA A 36 -21.11 20.34 18.67
C ALA A 36 -19.91 21.29 18.85
N ALA A 37 -18.79 20.76 19.32
CA ALA A 37 -17.55 21.52 19.40
C ALA A 37 -17.20 21.95 17.98
N ALA A 38 -17.01 23.26 17.77
CA ALA A 38 -16.44 23.78 16.55
C ALA A 38 -15.14 23.02 16.25
N PRO A 39 -14.81 22.72 14.97
CA PRO A 39 -13.58 22.03 14.64
C PRO A 39 -12.43 22.83 15.25
N ALA A 40 -11.66 22.19 16.13
CA ALA A 40 -10.48 22.77 16.72
C ALA A 40 -9.56 23.20 15.56
N ALA A 41 -9.20 24.47 15.52
CA ALA A 41 -8.16 24.96 14.63
C ALA A 41 -6.92 24.07 14.89
N HIS A 42 -6.45 23.38 13.84
CA HIS A 42 -5.25 22.56 13.94
C HIS A 42 -4.12 23.45 14.45
N PRO A 43 -3.45 23.08 15.55
CA PRO A 43 -2.30 23.84 16.00
C PRO A 43 -1.25 23.74 14.88
N THR A 44 -0.84 24.88 14.34
CA THR A 44 0.40 24.95 13.55
C THR A 44 1.50 24.36 14.43
N ALA A 45 2.09 23.24 13.99
CA ALA A 45 3.13 22.57 14.74
C ALA A 45 4.24 23.60 15.04
N PRO A 46 4.61 23.81 16.32
CA PRO A 46 5.68 24.74 16.65
C PRO A 46 6.98 24.16 16.08
N GLY A 47 7.58 24.82 15.08
CA GLY A 47 8.89 24.48 14.55
C GLY A 47 8.95 24.06 13.09
N ALA A 48 7.90 24.23 12.29
CA ALA A 48 8.02 24.06 10.83
C ALA A 48 9.05 25.04 10.27
N ARG A 49 10.15 24.51 9.68
CA ARG A 49 11.17 25.34 9.05
C ARG A 49 10.64 25.93 7.74
N ALA A 50 11.15 27.11 7.37
CA ALA A 50 10.93 27.71 6.07
C ALA A 50 11.45 26.79 4.94
N ASP A 51 11.10 27.12 3.69
CA ASP A 51 11.60 26.39 2.52
C ASP A 51 13.14 26.36 2.52
N ALA A 52 13.69 25.23 2.07
CA ALA A 52 15.12 25.14 1.85
C ALA A 52 15.55 26.06 0.69
N ILE A 53 16.72 26.65 0.82
CA ILE A 53 17.36 27.35 -0.29
C ILE A 53 18.05 26.29 -1.15
N VAL A 54 17.54 26.07 -2.36
CA VAL A 54 18.23 25.19 -3.34
C VAL A 54 19.28 25.99 -4.08
N THR A 55 20.54 25.53 -4.03
CA THR A 55 21.67 26.19 -4.69
C THR A 55 21.83 25.69 -6.13
N GLY A 56 21.50 26.51 -7.11
CA GLY A 56 21.70 26.20 -8.53
C GLY A 56 20.54 25.48 -9.20
N ARG A 57 20.74 25.09 -10.45
CA ARG A 57 19.71 24.44 -11.28
C ARG A 57 19.76 22.91 -11.15
N PRO A 58 18.64 22.21 -11.36
CA PRO A 58 18.62 20.74 -11.43
C PRO A 58 19.63 20.20 -12.48
N ILE A 59 20.32 19.12 -12.11
CA ILE A 59 21.23 18.39 -12.98
C ILE A 59 20.53 17.13 -13.45
N ILE A 60 19.84 17.23 -14.57
CA ILE A 60 19.19 16.08 -15.23
C ILE A 60 19.95 15.84 -16.54
N PRO A 61 20.46 14.61 -16.78
CA PRO A 61 21.17 14.31 -18.03
C PRO A 61 20.30 14.56 -19.27
N GLU A 62 20.86 15.12 -20.32
CA GLU A 62 20.15 15.29 -21.60
C GLU A 62 19.68 13.95 -22.19
N THR A 63 20.40 12.88 -21.86
CA THR A 63 20.06 11.49 -22.26
C THR A 63 18.95 10.88 -21.42
N TRP A 64 18.40 11.59 -20.42
CA TRP A 64 17.31 11.05 -19.61
C TRP A 64 16.08 10.77 -20.44
N SER A 65 15.73 9.48 -20.55
CA SER A 65 14.74 8.99 -21.51
C SER A 65 13.30 9.44 -21.25
N LEU A 66 13.00 9.95 -20.03
CA LEU A 66 11.67 10.40 -19.64
C LEU A 66 11.55 11.93 -19.54
N ALA A 67 12.62 12.67 -19.84
CA ALA A 67 12.55 14.12 -19.89
C ALA A 67 11.45 14.59 -20.87
N GLY A 68 10.52 15.42 -20.37
CA GLY A 68 9.42 15.98 -21.14
C GLY A 68 8.33 14.96 -21.57
N LYS A 69 8.33 13.72 -21.06
CA LYS A 69 7.33 12.70 -21.44
C LYS A 69 6.12 12.65 -20.51
N GLY A 70 6.14 13.31 -19.37
CA GLY A 70 4.98 13.42 -18.51
C GLY A 70 3.86 14.25 -19.14
N VAL A 71 2.62 13.87 -18.90
CA VAL A 71 1.43 14.58 -19.40
C VAL A 71 0.54 14.91 -18.20
N ALA A 72 0.19 16.20 -18.05
CA ALA A 72 -0.83 16.64 -17.11
C ALA A 72 -2.21 16.56 -17.79
N VAL A 73 -3.13 15.86 -17.15
CA VAL A 73 -4.53 15.81 -17.55
C VAL A 73 -5.32 16.74 -16.62
N PRO A 74 -6.06 17.72 -17.14
CA PRO A 74 -6.88 18.60 -16.30
C PRO A 74 -8.18 17.92 -15.85
N GLY A 75 -8.64 18.26 -14.65
CA GLY A 75 -9.91 17.84 -14.08
C GLY A 75 -10.49 18.93 -13.19
N PRO A 76 -11.30 19.86 -13.72
CA PRO A 76 -11.83 20.98 -12.96
C PRO A 76 -12.60 20.59 -11.70
N GLN A 77 -13.30 19.46 -11.73
CA GLN A 77 -14.16 19.01 -10.63
C GLN A 77 -13.60 17.75 -9.95
N ALA A 78 -13.20 16.74 -10.72
CA ALA A 78 -12.74 15.48 -10.19
C ALA A 78 -11.56 14.94 -11.01
N MET A 79 -10.74 14.09 -10.37
CA MET A 79 -9.57 13.51 -11.00
C MET A 79 -9.33 12.09 -10.49
N ILE A 80 -9.00 11.18 -11.40
CA ILE A 80 -8.57 9.82 -11.10
C ILE A 80 -7.31 9.51 -11.89
N VAL A 81 -6.31 8.96 -11.19
CA VAL A 81 -5.07 8.47 -11.78
C VAL A 81 -4.83 7.05 -11.27
N SER A 82 -4.61 6.10 -12.18
CA SER A 82 -4.36 4.70 -11.81
C SER A 82 -3.37 4.03 -12.78
N GLY A 83 -2.93 2.82 -12.42
CA GLY A 83 -2.01 2.02 -13.24
C GLY A 83 -2.59 1.53 -14.58
N HIS A 84 -3.90 1.77 -14.86
CA HIS A 84 -4.51 1.37 -16.14
C HIS A 84 -5.60 2.37 -16.59
N PRO A 85 -5.59 2.82 -17.87
CA PRO A 85 -6.55 3.82 -18.37
C PRO A 85 -8.02 3.41 -18.21
N LEU A 86 -8.35 2.13 -18.48
CA LEU A 86 -9.72 1.63 -18.33
C LEU A 86 -10.21 1.71 -16.87
N ALA A 87 -9.33 1.46 -15.90
CA ALA A 87 -9.70 1.58 -14.49
C ALA A 87 -9.92 3.04 -14.07
N SER A 88 -9.11 3.97 -14.57
CA SER A 88 -9.33 5.41 -14.35
C SER A 88 -10.66 5.88 -14.98
N GLN A 89 -11.00 5.38 -16.16
CA GLN A 89 -12.27 5.66 -16.81
C GLN A 89 -13.47 5.13 -15.99
N VAL A 90 -13.35 3.91 -15.41
CA VAL A 90 -14.37 3.36 -14.50
C VAL A 90 -14.58 4.29 -13.30
N GLY A 91 -13.50 4.79 -12.70
CA GLY A 91 -13.63 5.71 -11.55
C GLY A 91 -14.38 7.00 -11.89
N ILE A 92 -14.10 7.62 -13.04
CA ILE A 92 -14.83 8.81 -13.50
C ILE A 92 -16.29 8.49 -13.81
N GLU A 93 -16.58 7.34 -14.43
CA GLU A 93 -17.94 6.87 -14.66
C GLU A 93 -18.75 6.80 -13.36
N ILE A 94 -18.15 6.27 -12.29
CA ILE A 94 -18.78 6.18 -10.97
C ILE A 94 -19.04 7.57 -10.35
N ILE A 95 -18.08 8.49 -10.42
CA ILE A 95 -18.28 9.86 -9.91
C ILE A 95 -19.38 10.58 -10.68
N GLN A 96 -19.40 10.50 -12.00
CA GLN A 96 -20.44 11.08 -12.85
C GLN A 96 -21.84 10.52 -12.56
N GLN A 97 -21.94 9.30 -12.05
CA GLN A 97 -23.19 8.69 -11.59
C GLN A 97 -23.60 9.11 -10.17
N GLY A 98 -22.90 10.07 -9.54
CA GLY A 98 -23.17 10.58 -8.20
C GLY A 98 -22.42 9.88 -7.07
N GLY A 99 -21.45 9.02 -7.40
CA GLY A 99 -20.53 8.41 -6.45
C GLY A 99 -19.52 9.42 -5.90
N ASN A 100 -18.91 9.09 -4.76
CA ASN A 100 -17.82 9.85 -4.16
C ASN A 100 -16.47 9.17 -4.35
N ALA A 101 -15.40 9.72 -3.76
CA ALA A 101 -14.05 9.18 -3.87
C ALA A 101 -13.93 7.72 -3.36
N VAL A 102 -14.72 7.32 -2.37
CA VAL A 102 -14.73 5.93 -1.86
C VAL A 102 -15.44 5.00 -2.84
N ASP A 103 -16.58 5.40 -3.41
CA ASP A 103 -17.26 4.61 -4.44
C ASP A 103 -16.34 4.40 -5.65
N ALA A 104 -15.66 5.46 -6.10
CA ALA A 104 -14.69 5.39 -7.18
C ALA A 104 -13.50 4.49 -6.81
N ALA A 105 -12.99 4.58 -5.56
CA ALA A 105 -11.87 3.74 -5.12
C ALA A 105 -12.21 2.25 -5.16
N VAL A 106 -13.41 1.88 -4.73
CA VAL A 106 -13.90 0.49 -4.80
C VAL A 106 -14.02 0.03 -6.25
N ALA A 107 -14.64 0.83 -7.11
CA ALA A 107 -14.86 0.45 -8.51
C ALA A 107 -13.53 0.34 -9.29
N VAL A 108 -12.60 1.28 -9.07
CA VAL A 108 -11.24 1.23 -9.65
C VAL A 108 -10.48 0.00 -9.17
N GLY A 109 -10.56 -0.33 -7.87
CA GLY A 109 -9.90 -1.50 -7.30
C GLY A 109 -10.37 -2.81 -7.97
N PHE A 110 -11.69 -3.00 -8.12
CA PHE A 110 -12.24 -4.16 -8.83
C PHE A 110 -11.95 -4.15 -10.33
N ALA A 111 -11.94 -2.97 -10.98
CA ALA A 111 -11.55 -2.87 -12.39
C ALA A 111 -10.07 -3.24 -12.59
N LEU A 112 -9.17 -2.79 -11.72
CA LEU A 112 -7.75 -3.17 -11.76
C LEU A 112 -7.54 -4.67 -11.56
N ALA A 113 -8.36 -5.35 -10.74
CA ALA A 113 -8.30 -6.80 -10.59
C ALA A 113 -8.56 -7.55 -11.91
N VAL A 114 -9.22 -6.90 -12.87
CA VAL A 114 -9.52 -7.45 -14.21
C VAL A 114 -8.48 -7.04 -15.24
N VAL A 115 -8.18 -5.73 -15.34
CA VAL A 115 -7.37 -5.19 -16.44
C VAL A 115 -5.88 -5.06 -16.13
N LEU A 116 -5.48 -5.31 -14.88
CA LEU A 116 -4.09 -5.26 -14.41
C LEU A 116 -3.80 -6.52 -13.55
N PRO A 117 -3.96 -7.73 -14.09
CA PRO A 117 -3.96 -8.96 -13.29
C PRO A 117 -2.62 -9.25 -12.59
N GLU A 118 -1.52 -8.66 -13.05
CA GLU A 118 -0.21 -8.78 -12.40
C GLU A 118 -0.13 -8.07 -11.03
N ALA A 119 -1.08 -7.16 -10.71
CA ALA A 119 -1.04 -6.36 -9.47
C ALA A 119 -2.42 -6.07 -8.85
N GLY A 120 -3.44 -5.76 -9.67
CA GLY A 120 -4.82 -5.62 -9.24
C GLY A 120 -5.40 -6.96 -8.82
N ASN A 121 -6.24 -7.02 -7.78
CA ASN A 121 -6.53 -8.32 -7.17
C ASN A 121 -7.83 -8.41 -6.37
N LEU A 122 -8.30 -9.66 -6.18
CA LEU A 122 -9.24 -10.08 -5.16
C LEU A 122 -8.53 -10.92 -4.10
N GLY A 123 -7.52 -11.69 -4.51
CA GLY A 123 -6.78 -12.64 -3.67
C GLY A 123 -5.55 -12.04 -2.97
N GLY A 124 -5.44 -10.73 -2.92
CA GLY A 124 -4.40 -9.95 -2.25
C GLY A 124 -4.94 -9.03 -1.17
N GLY A 125 -4.23 -7.90 -0.95
CA GLY A 125 -4.60 -6.90 0.05
C GLY A 125 -4.05 -5.52 -0.27
N GLY A 126 -4.11 -4.63 0.73
CA GLY A 126 -3.64 -3.26 0.53
C GLY A 126 -4.04 -2.29 1.63
N PHE A 127 -3.97 -1.00 1.27
CA PHE A 127 -4.21 0.12 2.19
C PHE A 127 -4.91 1.28 1.50
N ILE A 128 -5.75 1.99 2.25
CA ILE A 128 -6.38 3.25 1.83
C ILE A 128 -6.06 4.33 2.85
N VAL A 129 -5.58 5.49 2.39
CA VAL A 129 -5.64 6.74 3.14
C VAL A 129 -6.76 7.58 2.54
N TYR A 130 -7.75 7.92 3.34
CA TYR A 130 -8.96 8.61 2.92
C TYR A 130 -9.17 9.90 3.71
N ARG A 131 -9.41 11.01 3.00
CA ARG A 131 -9.79 12.30 3.56
C ARG A 131 -11.19 12.67 3.11
N ASP A 132 -12.08 12.94 4.07
CA ASP A 132 -13.43 13.41 3.77
C ASP A 132 -13.52 14.95 3.68
N THR A 133 -14.69 15.45 3.26
CA THR A 133 -14.99 16.90 3.13
C THR A 133 -14.86 17.67 4.44
N SER A 134 -14.98 17.01 5.60
CA SER A 134 -14.76 17.66 6.89
C SER A 134 -13.27 17.87 7.22
N GLY A 135 -12.38 17.32 6.40
CA GLY A 135 -10.94 17.32 6.62
C GLY A 135 -10.43 16.17 7.48
N ARG A 136 -11.29 15.25 7.91
CA ARG A 136 -10.89 14.08 8.69
C ARG A 136 -10.16 13.09 7.79
N VAL A 137 -8.96 12.67 8.22
CA VAL A 137 -8.17 11.66 7.53
C VAL A 137 -8.19 10.35 8.33
N ARG A 138 -8.40 9.23 7.63
CA ARG A 138 -8.41 7.88 8.19
C ARG A 138 -7.57 6.96 7.31
N ALA A 139 -7.01 5.90 7.90
CA ALA A 139 -6.27 4.86 7.20
C ALA A 139 -6.99 3.51 7.37
N LEU A 140 -7.22 2.80 6.28
CA LEU A 140 -7.80 1.46 6.29
C LEU A 140 -6.71 0.46 5.92
N ASP A 141 -6.49 -0.50 6.82
CA ASP A 141 -5.57 -1.62 6.68
C ASP A 141 -6.37 -2.88 6.32
N TYR A 142 -6.23 -3.33 5.08
CA TYR A 142 -6.74 -4.60 4.60
C TYR A 142 -5.61 -5.49 4.04
N ARG A 143 -4.40 -5.36 4.67
CA ARG A 143 -3.23 -6.21 4.42
C ARG A 143 -3.57 -7.66 4.67
N GLU A 144 -2.94 -8.55 3.93
CA GLU A 144 -3.03 -9.99 4.12
C GLU A 144 -2.56 -10.40 5.51
N MET A 145 -3.00 -11.58 5.96
CA MET A 145 -2.61 -12.15 7.24
C MET A 145 -1.99 -13.54 7.05
N ALA A 146 -0.99 -13.87 7.86
CA ALA A 146 -0.49 -15.24 7.90
C ALA A 146 -1.61 -16.20 8.31
N PRO A 147 -1.79 -17.34 7.61
CA PRO A 147 -2.74 -18.37 8.00
C PRO A 147 -2.49 -18.91 9.41
N GLY A 148 -3.52 -19.38 10.09
CA GLY A 148 -3.42 -19.91 11.46
C GLY A 148 -2.49 -21.11 11.63
N ARG A 149 -2.12 -21.79 10.53
CA ARG A 149 -1.15 -22.91 10.52
C ARG A 149 0.27 -22.48 10.12
N ALA A 150 0.50 -21.20 9.86
CA ALA A 150 1.83 -20.71 9.54
C ALA A 150 2.78 -20.83 10.75
N THR A 151 4.04 -21.15 10.50
CA THR A 151 5.07 -21.26 11.52
C THR A 151 6.26 -20.37 11.21
N ARG A 152 7.03 -20.02 12.25
CA ARG A 152 8.17 -19.08 12.16
C ARG A 152 9.17 -19.45 11.05
N ASP A 153 9.49 -20.73 10.91
CA ASP A 153 10.56 -21.22 10.06
C ASP A 153 10.06 -22.08 8.88
N MET A 154 8.78 -21.90 8.48
CA MET A 154 8.16 -22.72 7.44
C MET A 154 8.82 -22.63 6.06
N TYR A 155 9.65 -21.61 5.82
CA TYR A 155 10.36 -21.38 4.56
C TYR A 155 11.87 -21.64 4.66
N VAL A 156 12.32 -22.24 5.77
CA VAL A 156 13.74 -22.55 5.99
C VAL A 156 13.95 -24.05 5.82
N ASP A 157 14.95 -24.43 5.03
CA ASP A 157 15.33 -25.82 4.86
C ASP A 157 16.16 -26.35 6.05
N SER A 158 16.53 -27.64 6.02
CA SER A 158 17.31 -28.27 7.07
C SER A 158 18.72 -27.67 7.27
N THR A 159 19.19 -26.85 6.33
CA THR A 159 20.50 -26.16 6.40
C THR A 159 20.38 -24.72 6.93
N GLY A 160 19.16 -24.25 7.20
CA GLY A 160 18.88 -22.87 7.59
C GLY A 160 18.81 -21.88 6.40
N SER A 161 18.70 -22.40 5.17
CA SER A 161 18.60 -21.58 3.96
C SER A 161 17.13 -21.33 3.56
N PRO A 162 16.79 -20.13 3.04
CA PRO A 162 15.44 -19.86 2.56
C PRO A 162 15.12 -20.72 1.33
N THR A 163 13.86 -21.17 1.23
CA THR A 163 13.32 -21.88 0.07
C THR A 163 12.51 -20.92 -0.80
N GLU A 164 12.20 -21.33 -2.05
CA GLU A 164 11.34 -20.55 -2.96
C GLU A 164 9.84 -20.71 -2.67
N GLN A 165 9.46 -21.42 -1.61
CA GLN A 165 8.06 -21.70 -1.27
C GLN A 165 7.28 -20.45 -0.83
N SER A 166 7.97 -19.38 -0.42
CA SER A 166 7.35 -18.07 -0.16
C SER A 166 7.02 -17.30 -1.44
N LEU A 167 7.59 -17.68 -2.60
CA LEU A 167 7.47 -16.92 -3.85
C LEU A 167 6.41 -17.48 -4.79
N THR A 168 6.28 -18.80 -4.89
CA THR A 168 5.44 -19.45 -5.91
C THR A 168 4.68 -20.64 -5.32
N GLY A 169 3.39 -20.74 -5.68
CA GLY A 169 2.54 -21.84 -5.24
C GLY A 169 1.72 -21.53 -3.99
N HIS A 170 1.00 -22.52 -3.54
CA HIS A 170 -0.07 -22.36 -2.53
C HIS A 170 0.43 -21.99 -1.14
N LEU A 171 1.67 -22.36 -0.78
CA LEU A 171 2.28 -22.01 0.52
C LEU A 171 2.67 -20.54 0.62
N ALA A 172 2.84 -19.85 -0.52
CA ALA A 172 3.23 -18.44 -0.56
C ALA A 172 2.12 -17.48 -0.14
N SER A 173 0.85 -17.96 -0.06
CA SER A 173 -0.31 -17.08 0.04
C SER A 173 -0.70 -16.79 1.49
N GLY A 174 -0.82 -15.49 1.82
CA GLY A 174 -1.52 -14.97 2.98
C GLY A 174 -3.04 -14.91 2.77
N VAL A 175 -3.79 -14.83 3.86
CA VAL A 175 -5.26 -14.70 3.86
C VAL A 175 -5.66 -13.39 3.18
N PRO A 176 -6.45 -13.40 2.09
CA PRO A 176 -6.75 -12.21 1.31
C PRO A 176 -7.59 -11.17 2.05
N GLY A 177 -7.28 -9.88 1.85
CA GLY A 177 -7.98 -8.77 2.48
C GLY A 177 -8.80 -7.88 1.55
N SER A 178 -8.54 -7.90 0.23
CA SER A 178 -9.05 -6.89 -0.71
C SER A 178 -10.56 -6.76 -0.72
N VAL A 179 -11.31 -7.87 -0.80
CA VAL A 179 -12.78 -7.83 -0.86
C VAL A 179 -13.37 -7.26 0.43
N ALA A 180 -12.86 -7.66 1.60
CA ALA A 180 -13.31 -7.14 2.89
C ALA A 180 -12.95 -5.66 3.07
N GLY A 181 -11.74 -5.26 2.65
CA GLY A 181 -11.30 -3.87 2.74
C GLY A 181 -12.13 -2.94 1.87
N MET A 182 -12.38 -3.30 0.62
CA MET A 182 -13.25 -2.52 -0.28
C MET A 182 -14.68 -2.41 0.24
N TYR A 183 -15.22 -3.50 0.80
CA TYR A 183 -16.56 -3.48 1.41
C TYR A 183 -16.60 -2.60 2.67
N GLU A 184 -15.60 -2.67 3.53
CA GLU A 184 -15.51 -1.84 4.74
C GLU A 184 -15.38 -0.34 4.38
N ALA A 185 -14.56 0.00 3.38
CA ALA A 185 -14.46 1.36 2.87
C ALA A 185 -15.82 1.87 2.38
N TRP A 186 -16.50 1.10 1.51
CA TRP A 186 -17.83 1.41 1.00
C TRP A 186 -18.86 1.56 2.13
N LYS A 187 -18.95 0.61 3.04
CA LYS A 187 -19.87 0.65 4.18
C LYS A 187 -19.68 1.89 5.06
N SER A 188 -18.42 2.35 5.18
CA SER A 188 -18.05 3.51 6.01
C SER A 188 -18.41 4.85 5.36
N ALA A 189 -18.32 4.98 4.04
CA ALA A 189 -18.41 6.29 3.36
C ALA A 189 -18.97 6.23 1.93
N GLY A 190 -19.33 5.08 1.38
CA GLY A 190 -19.92 4.96 0.04
C GLY A 190 -21.33 5.57 -0.04
N ARG A 191 -21.70 6.02 -1.22
CA ARG A 191 -23.01 6.63 -1.55
C ARG A 191 -23.86 5.77 -2.48
N LEU A 192 -23.21 5.10 -3.44
CA LEU A 192 -23.90 4.29 -4.43
C LEU A 192 -24.13 2.86 -3.93
N PRO A 193 -25.14 2.16 -4.44
CA PRO A 193 -25.34 0.73 -4.14
C PRO A 193 -24.10 -0.10 -4.48
N TRP A 194 -23.73 -1.03 -3.60
CA TRP A 194 -22.54 -1.87 -3.73
C TRP A 194 -22.42 -2.54 -5.10
N ALA A 195 -23.48 -3.21 -5.57
CA ALA A 195 -23.48 -3.92 -6.85
C ALA A 195 -23.18 -2.97 -8.04
N LYS A 196 -23.57 -1.70 -7.95
CA LYS A 196 -23.29 -0.70 -8.98
C LYS A 196 -21.80 -0.43 -9.16
N LEU A 197 -21.01 -0.56 -8.10
CA LEU A 197 -19.57 -0.34 -8.11
C LEU A 197 -18.81 -1.49 -8.78
N LEU A 198 -19.35 -2.70 -8.74
CA LEU A 198 -18.74 -3.88 -9.35
C LEU A 198 -19.16 -4.06 -10.83
N ALA A 199 -20.29 -3.49 -11.24
CA ALA A 199 -20.82 -3.67 -12.59
C ALA A 199 -19.81 -3.32 -13.71
N PRO A 200 -18.99 -2.24 -13.64
CA PRO A 200 -17.97 -1.98 -14.64
C PRO A 200 -16.88 -3.06 -14.71
N ALA A 201 -16.42 -3.56 -13.57
CA ALA A 201 -15.42 -4.64 -13.51
C ALA A 201 -15.97 -5.94 -14.11
N ILE A 202 -17.25 -6.27 -13.84
CA ILE A 202 -17.92 -7.43 -14.44
C ILE A 202 -17.96 -7.30 -15.96
N ARG A 203 -18.31 -6.11 -16.50
CA ARG A 203 -18.29 -5.87 -17.97
C ARG A 203 -16.88 -6.08 -18.55
N LEU A 204 -15.84 -5.53 -17.90
CA LEU A 204 -14.45 -5.69 -18.33
C LEU A 204 -13.97 -7.15 -18.24
N ALA A 205 -14.43 -7.92 -17.25
CA ALA A 205 -14.10 -9.33 -17.12
C ALA A 205 -14.77 -10.20 -18.20
N HIS A 206 -15.97 -9.80 -18.67
CA HIS A 206 -16.57 -10.45 -19.83
C HIS A 206 -15.74 -10.24 -21.08
N GLU A 207 -15.27 -9.02 -21.33
CA GLU A 207 -14.36 -8.71 -22.44
C GLU A 207 -13.65 -7.38 -22.25
N HIS A 208 -12.37 -7.34 -22.57
CA HIS A 208 -11.60 -6.12 -22.80
C HIS A 208 -10.45 -6.39 -23.77
N THR A 209 -9.88 -5.34 -24.34
CA THR A 209 -8.73 -5.47 -25.23
C THR A 209 -7.45 -5.56 -24.40
N LEU A 210 -6.65 -6.62 -24.63
CA LEU A 210 -5.34 -6.79 -24.00
C LEU A 210 -4.35 -5.79 -24.60
N ASP A 211 -3.74 -4.95 -23.80
CA ASP A 211 -2.74 -4.00 -24.26
C ASP A 211 -1.32 -4.63 -24.35
N VAL A 212 -0.38 -3.87 -24.92
CA VAL A 212 1.01 -4.30 -25.12
C VAL A 212 1.71 -4.62 -23.81
N ALA A 213 1.47 -3.80 -22.77
CA ALA A 213 2.15 -3.97 -21.48
C ALA A 213 1.64 -5.22 -20.74
N ARG A 214 0.34 -5.50 -20.81
CA ARG A 214 -0.26 -6.71 -20.19
C ARG A 214 0.14 -7.98 -20.92
N SER A 215 0.09 -7.97 -22.26
CA SER A 215 0.60 -9.10 -23.05
C SER A 215 2.06 -9.41 -22.72
N ARG A 216 2.89 -8.40 -22.58
CA ARG A 216 4.29 -8.54 -22.19
C ARG A 216 4.43 -9.08 -20.75
N ALA A 217 3.69 -8.55 -19.79
CA ALA A 217 3.73 -9.04 -18.40
C ALA A 217 3.36 -10.53 -18.31
N ILE A 218 2.32 -10.96 -19.04
CA ILE A 218 1.95 -12.37 -19.13
C ILE A 218 3.08 -13.19 -19.78
N ALA A 219 3.75 -12.67 -20.81
CA ALA A 219 4.83 -13.37 -21.48
C ALA A 219 6.06 -13.54 -20.57
N GLU A 220 6.40 -12.53 -19.77
CA GLU A 220 7.50 -12.57 -18.81
C GLU A 220 7.26 -13.61 -17.69
N ASP A 221 6.01 -13.89 -17.34
CA ASP A 221 5.61 -14.85 -16.31
C ASP A 221 5.02 -16.18 -16.85
N ALA A 222 5.02 -16.38 -18.16
CA ALA A 222 4.35 -17.51 -18.80
C ALA A 222 4.80 -18.87 -18.27
N GLU A 223 6.10 -19.07 -18.04
CA GLU A 223 6.64 -20.32 -17.50
C GLU A 223 6.12 -20.61 -16.07
N ARG A 224 6.02 -19.58 -15.24
CA ARG A 224 5.52 -19.71 -13.85
C ARG A 224 4.01 -19.95 -13.83
N LEU A 225 3.24 -19.23 -14.65
CA LEU A 225 1.79 -19.41 -14.82
C LEU A 225 1.45 -20.80 -15.37
N ALA A 226 2.27 -21.34 -16.29
CA ALA A 226 2.07 -22.66 -16.88
C ALA A 226 2.18 -23.82 -15.87
N ARG A 227 2.78 -23.60 -14.70
CA ARG A 227 2.87 -24.62 -13.64
C ARG A 227 1.53 -24.95 -13.00
N PHE A 228 0.55 -24.05 -13.12
CA PHE A 228 -0.77 -24.14 -12.49
C PHE A 228 -1.87 -24.19 -13.57
N PRO A 229 -2.62 -25.30 -13.68
CA PRO A 229 -3.57 -25.49 -14.78
C PRO A 229 -4.62 -24.38 -14.94
N ALA A 230 -5.18 -23.86 -13.84
CA ALA A 230 -6.15 -22.77 -13.88
C ALA A 230 -5.54 -21.47 -14.40
N SER A 231 -4.30 -21.15 -13.99
CA SER A 231 -3.57 -19.97 -14.47
C SER A 231 -3.18 -20.11 -15.94
N ALA A 232 -2.70 -21.29 -16.34
CA ALA A 232 -2.40 -21.57 -17.75
C ALA A 232 -3.65 -21.38 -18.62
N THR A 233 -4.81 -21.92 -18.20
CA THR A 233 -6.07 -21.78 -18.91
C THR A 233 -6.54 -20.33 -19.05
N GLN A 234 -6.34 -19.53 -18.00
CA GLN A 234 -6.82 -18.14 -17.99
C GLN A 234 -5.91 -17.19 -18.75
N PHE A 235 -4.59 -17.36 -18.66
CA PHE A 235 -3.63 -16.36 -19.13
C PHE A 235 -2.87 -16.77 -20.39
N LEU A 236 -2.87 -18.05 -20.78
CA LEU A 236 -2.07 -18.53 -21.89
C LEU A 236 -2.93 -19.14 -23.00
N VAL A 237 -2.51 -18.94 -24.24
CA VAL A 237 -3.05 -19.61 -25.43
C VAL A 237 -1.94 -20.48 -25.98
N GLU A 238 -2.15 -21.81 -26.02
CA GLU A 238 -1.14 -22.79 -26.46
C GLU A 238 0.22 -22.63 -25.71
N GLY A 239 0.16 -22.23 -24.41
CA GLY A 239 1.34 -22.03 -23.57
C GLY A 239 2.03 -20.66 -23.73
N HIS A 240 1.49 -19.76 -24.52
CA HIS A 240 2.05 -18.43 -24.78
C HIS A 240 1.10 -17.30 -24.36
N ALA A 241 1.65 -16.13 -24.08
CA ALA A 241 0.84 -14.95 -23.83
C ALA A 241 -0.01 -14.59 -25.07
N PRO A 242 -1.29 -14.19 -24.89
CA PRO A 242 -2.10 -13.69 -25.99
C PRO A 242 -1.47 -12.42 -26.59
N ALA A 243 -1.60 -12.24 -27.91
CA ALA A 243 -1.06 -11.09 -28.61
C ALA A 243 -1.74 -9.77 -28.17
N PRO A 244 -1.03 -8.63 -28.17
CA PRO A 244 -1.64 -7.33 -27.95
C PRO A 244 -2.77 -7.07 -28.96
N GLY A 245 -3.85 -6.43 -28.51
CA GLY A 245 -5.04 -6.18 -29.33
C GLY A 245 -6.05 -7.34 -29.36
N THR A 246 -5.71 -8.48 -28.75
CA THR A 246 -6.64 -9.61 -28.59
C THR A 246 -7.76 -9.25 -27.61
N THR A 247 -9.00 -9.71 -27.88
CA THR A 247 -10.07 -9.67 -26.88
C THR A 247 -9.78 -10.69 -25.79
N PHE A 248 -9.68 -10.22 -24.56
CA PHE A 248 -9.38 -11.03 -23.40
C PHE A 248 -10.64 -11.27 -22.57
N HIS A 249 -10.87 -12.52 -22.20
CA HIS A 249 -12.06 -12.97 -21.48
C HIS A 249 -11.66 -13.66 -20.18
N GLN A 250 -12.34 -13.30 -19.06
CA GLN A 250 -12.12 -13.87 -17.75
C GLN A 250 -13.49 -14.34 -17.17
N PRO A 251 -14.13 -15.38 -17.73
CA PRO A 251 -15.49 -15.73 -17.37
C PRO A 251 -15.67 -16.19 -15.93
N GLU A 252 -14.71 -16.93 -15.35
CA GLU A 252 -14.76 -17.32 -13.94
C GLU A 252 -14.62 -16.09 -13.01
N LEU A 253 -13.75 -15.15 -13.36
CA LEU A 253 -13.62 -13.89 -12.61
C LEU A 253 -14.88 -13.02 -12.71
N ALA A 254 -15.52 -12.95 -13.90
CA ALA A 254 -16.79 -12.26 -14.07
C ALA A 254 -17.87 -12.84 -13.18
N HIS A 255 -17.97 -14.17 -13.10
CA HIS A 255 -18.91 -14.87 -12.22
C HIS A 255 -18.61 -14.59 -10.74
N THR A 256 -17.35 -14.65 -10.34
CA THR A 256 -16.92 -14.32 -8.96
C THR A 256 -17.28 -12.89 -8.58
N LEU A 257 -17.03 -11.91 -9.46
CA LEU A 257 -17.41 -10.52 -9.24
C LEU A 257 -18.93 -10.35 -9.14
N GLN A 258 -19.71 -11.08 -9.96
CA GLN A 258 -21.17 -11.07 -9.85
C GLN A 258 -21.66 -11.62 -8.51
N LEU A 259 -21.10 -12.74 -8.03
CA LEU A 259 -21.43 -13.29 -6.71
C LEU A 259 -21.13 -12.30 -5.58
N ILE A 260 -19.99 -11.60 -5.66
CA ILE A 260 -19.60 -10.56 -4.69
C ILE A 260 -20.56 -9.35 -4.78
N ALA A 261 -20.96 -8.94 -5.98
CA ALA A 261 -21.91 -7.86 -6.20
C ALA A 261 -23.28 -8.17 -5.56
N ASP A 262 -23.76 -9.39 -5.72
CA ASP A 262 -25.10 -9.82 -5.26
C ASP A 262 -25.14 -10.11 -3.76
N SER A 263 -24.06 -10.65 -3.18
CA SER A 263 -24.05 -11.20 -1.81
C SER A 263 -23.09 -10.49 -0.84
N GLY A 264 -22.33 -9.50 -1.32
CA GLY A 264 -21.29 -8.83 -0.54
C GLY A 264 -20.12 -9.76 -0.18
N PRO A 265 -19.31 -9.40 0.83
CA PRO A 265 -18.09 -10.14 1.17
C PRO A 265 -18.35 -11.53 1.79
N ALA A 266 -19.55 -11.80 2.28
CA ALA A 266 -19.87 -13.08 2.92
C ALA A 266 -19.65 -14.27 1.97
N VAL A 267 -19.94 -14.11 0.67
CA VAL A 267 -19.71 -15.17 -0.32
C VAL A 267 -18.23 -15.51 -0.48
N PHE A 268 -17.35 -14.52 -0.29
CA PHE A 268 -15.89 -14.67 -0.40
C PHE A 268 -15.27 -15.31 0.85
N TYR A 269 -15.73 -14.93 2.06
CA TYR A 269 -15.08 -15.34 3.32
C TYR A 269 -15.76 -16.53 4.02
N THR A 270 -17.03 -16.79 3.75
CA THR A 270 -17.80 -17.86 4.42
C THR A 270 -18.67 -18.67 3.47
N GLY A 271 -18.85 -18.22 2.22
CA GLY A 271 -19.71 -18.85 1.23
C GLY A 271 -18.94 -19.63 0.17
N GLN A 272 -19.53 -19.70 -1.03
CA GLN A 272 -19.06 -20.51 -2.15
C GLN A 272 -17.62 -20.22 -2.57
N ILE A 273 -17.19 -18.93 -2.57
CA ILE A 273 -15.81 -18.58 -2.97
C ILE A 273 -14.83 -19.06 -1.89
N ALA A 274 -15.18 -18.99 -0.60
CA ALA A 274 -14.36 -19.58 0.46
C ALA A 274 -14.17 -21.09 0.25
N ASP A 275 -15.19 -21.80 -0.20
CA ASP A 275 -15.10 -23.22 -0.52
C ASP A 275 -14.12 -23.49 -1.65
N LEU A 276 -14.13 -22.67 -2.70
CA LEU A 276 -13.20 -22.77 -3.82
C LEU A 276 -11.76 -22.49 -3.40
N ILE A 277 -11.52 -21.43 -2.58
CA ILE A 277 -10.19 -21.12 -2.03
C ILE A 277 -9.65 -22.31 -1.22
N VAL A 278 -10.46 -22.87 -0.31
CA VAL A 278 -10.01 -23.98 0.54
C VAL A 278 -9.78 -25.24 -0.29
N ALA A 279 -10.60 -25.51 -1.30
CA ALA A 279 -10.37 -26.61 -2.23
C ALA A 279 -9.06 -26.44 -3.01
N GLU A 280 -8.73 -25.21 -3.43
CA GLU A 280 -7.46 -24.90 -4.08
C GLU A 280 -6.29 -25.12 -3.13
N MET A 281 -6.39 -24.65 -1.88
CA MET A 281 -5.38 -24.90 -0.84
C MET A 281 -5.14 -26.39 -0.60
N GLN A 282 -6.21 -27.20 -0.55
CA GLN A 282 -6.09 -28.66 -0.39
C GLN A 282 -5.36 -29.31 -1.58
N ARG A 283 -5.64 -28.83 -2.80
CA ARG A 283 -5.01 -29.34 -4.04
C ARG A 283 -3.50 -29.14 -4.06
N GLY A 284 -3.03 -27.97 -3.57
CA GLY A 284 -1.63 -27.59 -3.61
C GLY A 284 -0.94 -27.57 -2.24
N HIS A 285 -1.53 -28.18 -1.21
CA HIS A 285 -0.98 -28.22 0.16
C HIS A 285 -0.76 -26.84 0.79
N GLY A 286 -1.57 -25.84 0.44
CA GLY A 286 -1.57 -24.51 1.04
C GLY A 286 -2.13 -24.49 2.47
N LEU A 287 -2.05 -23.34 3.14
CA LEU A 287 -2.38 -23.24 4.56
C LEU A 287 -3.74 -22.60 4.84
N ILE A 288 -4.25 -21.76 3.95
CA ILE A 288 -5.48 -20.99 4.20
C ILE A 288 -6.66 -21.95 4.43
N SER A 289 -7.34 -21.80 5.57
CA SER A 289 -8.50 -22.57 5.98
C SER A 289 -9.79 -21.73 5.96
N LYS A 290 -10.95 -22.37 6.13
CA LYS A 290 -12.21 -21.65 6.32
C LYS A 290 -12.21 -20.75 7.55
N ASP A 291 -11.57 -21.17 8.62
CA ASP A 291 -11.49 -20.39 9.85
C ASP A 291 -10.63 -19.14 9.66
N ASP A 292 -9.54 -19.24 8.88
CA ASP A 292 -8.71 -18.10 8.52
C ASP A 292 -9.50 -17.06 7.72
N LEU A 293 -10.25 -17.52 6.69
CA LEU A 293 -11.10 -16.65 5.88
C LEU A 293 -12.18 -15.99 6.72
N LYS A 294 -12.93 -16.78 7.49
CA LYS A 294 -14.02 -16.30 8.37
C LYS A 294 -13.51 -15.31 9.43
N GLY A 295 -12.30 -15.53 9.93
CA GLY A 295 -11.68 -14.68 10.96
C GLY A 295 -11.09 -13.37 10.43
N TYR A 296 -10.97 -13.20 9.11
CA TYR A 296 -10.36 -12.02 8.53
C TYR A 296 -11.21 -10.77 8.73
N THR A 297 -10.59 -9.68 9.20
CA THR A 297 -11.23 -8.36 9.37
C THR A 297 -10.26 -7.24 9.01
N PRO A 298 -10.65 -6.30 8.12
CA PRO A 298 -9.88 -5.08 7.89
C PRO A 298 -9.89 -4.18 9.12
N LYS A 299 -8.89 -3.30 9.27
CA LYS A 299 -8.75 -2.44 10.45
C LYS A 299 -8.63 -0.97 10.09
N TRP A 300 -9.45 -0.13 10.69
CA TRP A 300 -9.25 1.31 10.68
C TRP A 300 -8.12 1.67 11.65
N ARG A 301 -7.14 2.43 11.16
CA ARG A 301 -5.98 2.89 11.92
C ARG A 301 -5.88 4.42 11.86
N THR A 302 -5.19 5.01 12.83
CA THR A 302 -4.83 6.43 12.80
C THR A 302 -3.68 6.61 11.80
N PRO A 303 -3.81 7.44 10.76
CA PRO A 303 -2.73 7.66 9.82
C PRO A 303 -1.51 8.31 10.50
N VAL A 304 -0.32 8.02 9.99
CA VAL A 304 0.89 8.80 10.34
C VAL A 304 0.71 10.20 9.78
N GLN A 305 0.93 11.20 10.64
CA GLN A 305 0.93 12.61 10.27
C GLN A 305 2.34 13.17 10.36
N ILE A 306 2.81 13.75 9.26
CA ILE A 306 4.17 14.30 9.12
C ILE A 306 4.04 15.78 8.80
N SER A 307 4.81 16.61 9.50
CA SER A 307 5.00 18.03 9.14
C SER A 307 6.29 18.18 8.35
N TYR A 308 6.24 18.79 7.17
CA TYR A 308 7.41 19.04 6.32
C TYR A 308 7.29 20.39 5.62
N ARG A 309 8.22 21.33 5.87
CA ARG A 309 8.24 22.70 5.26
C ARG A 309 6.89 23.44 5.38
N GLY A 310 6.14 23.15 6.45
CA GLY A 310 4.80 23.72 6.68
C GLY A 310 3.65 22.98 5.96
N TYR A 311 3.93 22.00 5.13
CA TYR A 311 2.94 21.06 4.61
C TYR A 311 2.61 19.99 5.65
N THR A 312 1.42 19.41 5.56
CA THR A 312 1.02 18.25 6.37
C THR A 312 0.82 17.05 5.45
N ILE A 313 1.53 15.97 5.73
CA ILE A 313 1.45 14.73 4.95
C ILE A 313 0.83 13.65 5.82
N TYR A 314 -0.24 13.02 5.33
CA TYR A 314 -0.83 11.83 5.93
C TYR A 314 -0.46 10.61 5.09
N SER A 315 0.05 9.58 5.76
CA SER A 315 0.41 8.33 5.09
C SER A 315 0.09 7.12 5.96
N MET A 316 0.33 5.92 5.41
CA MET A 316 -0.09 4.67 6.05
C MET A 316 0.77 4.34 7.28
N PRO A 317 0.14 4.04 8.43
CA PRO A 317 0.85 3.52 9.61
C PRO A 317 1.18 2.02 9.46
N PRO A 318 1.94 1.42 10.39
CA PRO A 318 2.07 -0.05 10.46
C PRO A 318 0.67 -0.76 10.54
N ALA A 319 0.45 -1.90 9.87
CA ALA A 319 1.44 -2.82 9.27
C ALA A 319 2.11 -2.34 7.94
N SER A 320 1.98 -1.08 7.52
CA SER A 320 2.92 -0.55 6.53
C SER A 320 4.01 0.29 7.20
N SER A 321 5.25 0.09 6.78
CA SER A 321 6.36 0.96 7.17
C SER A 321 6.33 2.32 6.45
N GLY A 322 5.51 2.42 5.39
CA GLY A 322 5.55 3.52 4.44
C GLY A 322 5.52 4.90 5.08
N GLY A 323 4.51 5.18 5.92
CA GLY A 323 4.37 6.50 6.52
C GLY A 323 5.46 6.82 7.55
N VAL A 324 5.91 5.84 8.33
CA VAL A 324 6.95 6.05 9.36
C VAL A 324 8.29 6.32 8.69
N THR A 325 8.72 5.46 7.76
CA THR A 325 9.99 5.61 7.06
C THR A 325 10.03 6.88 6.20
N LEU A 326 8.92 7.21 5.50
CA LEU A 326 8.76 8.48 4.80
C LEU A 326 8.93 9.67 5.74
N GLY A 327 8.28 9.63 6.90
CA GLY A 327 8.35 10.69 7.91
C GLY A 327 9.75 10.90 8.46
N GLU A 328 10.48 9.83 8.68
CA GLU A 328 11.85 9.87 9.15
C GLU A 328 12.79 10.47 8.12
N ILE A 329 12.70 10.05 6.83
CA ILE A 329 13.48 10.64 5.74
C ILE A 329 13.19 12.13 5.63
N LEU A 330 11.92 12.54 5.58
CA LEU A 330 11.51 13.94 5.48
C LEU A 330 12.01 14.76 6.68
N ASN A 331 11.95 14.22 7.90
CA ASN A 331 12.43 14.91 9.10
C ASN A 331 13.95 15.10 9.10
N ILE A 332 14.71 14.13 8.56
CA ILE A 332 16.17 14.29 8.39
C ILE A 332 16.44 15.41 7.37
N MET A 333 15.78 15.37 6.22
CA MET A 333 15.97 16.34 5.13
C MET A 333 15.52 17.76 5.49
N GLU A 334 14.44 17.91 6.26
CA GLU A 334 13.95 19.22 6.71
C GLU A 334 14.98 19.98 7.55
N GLY A 335 15.93 19.27 8.16
CA GLY A 335 16.99 19.86 8.96
C GLY A 335 18.04 20.62 8.17
N TYR A 336 18.09 20.50 6.86
CA TYR A 336 18.98 21.27 5.99
C TYR A 336 18.29 22.56 5.51
N ASP A 337 18.83 23.72 5.88
CA ASP A 337 18.33 25.02 5.42
C ASP A 337 18.74 25.31 3.97
N THR A 338 19.81 24.68 3.50
CA THR A 338 20.30 24.77 2.12
C THR A 338 20.50 23.39 1.55
N LEU A 339 19.97 23.17 0.34
CA LEU A 339 20.13 21.92 -0.39
C LEU A 339 21.00 22.12 -1.64
N PRO A 340 21.87 21.16 -1.97
CA PRO A 340 22.57 21.14 -3.26
C PRO A 340 21.56 21.01 -4.41
N PRO A 341 21.96 21.30 -5.67
CA PRO A 341 21.10 21.14 -6.84
C PRO A 341 20.61 19.71 -6.96
N PHE A 342 19.32 19.52 -7.34
CA PHE A 342 18.77 18.20 -7.67
C PHE A 342 19.71 17.45 -8.63
N GLY A 343 19.96 16.17 -8.40
CA GLY A 343 20.80 15.31 -9.22
C GLY A 343 22.32 15.55 -9.09
N SER A 344 22.77 16.49 -8.26
CA SER A 344 24.19 16.62 -7.92
C SER A 344 24.66 15.51 -6.97
N ALA A 345 25.96 15.21 -6.94
CA ALA A 345 26.52 14.21 -6.02
C ALA A 345 26.24 14.55 -4.55
N GLY A 346 26.31 15.84 -4.17
CA GLY A 346 26.00 16.28 -2.81
C GLY A 346 24.52 16.09 -2.44
N TYR A 347 23.58 16.33 -3.38
CA TYR A 347 22.16 16.11 -3.12
C TYR A 347 21.84 14.61 -2.99
N VAL A 348 22.30 13.80 -3.94
CA VAL A 348 22.10 12.33 -3.91
C VAL A 348 22.73 11.71 -2.66
N HIS A 349 23.88 12.23 -2.21
CA HIS A 349 24.48 11.82 -0.94
C HIS A 349 23.57 12.06 0.25
N LEU A 350 22.98 13.26 0.40
CA LEU A 350 22.06 13.57 1.49
C LEU A 350 20.83 12.68 1.48
N GLU A 351 20.22 12.46 0.29
CA GLU A 351 19.09 11.56 0.13
C GLU A 351 19.45 10.11 0.50
N ALA A 352 20.57 9.60 -0.01
CA ALA A 352 21.01 8.23 0.25
C ALA A 352 21.27 8.00 1.75
N GLU A 353 21.88 8.96 2.43
CA GLU A 353 22.17 8.87 3.86
C GLU A 353 20.89 8.99 4.72
N ALA A 354 19.91 9.80 4.32
CA ALA A 354 18.61 9.87 4.99
C ALA A 354 17.84 8.57 4.80
N MET A 355 17.75 8.06 3.57
CA MET A 355 17.14 6.78 3.24
C MET A 355 17.78 5.62 4.01
N ARG A 356 19.12 5.54 4.04
CA ARG A 356 19.88 4.51 4.76
C ARG A 356 19.44 4.41 6.22
N ARG A 357 19.41 5.55 6.94
CA ARG A 357 19.07 5.60 8.36
C ARG A 357 17.63 5.16 8.62
N ALA A 358 16.71 5.70 7.86
CA ALA A 358 15.30 5.35 7.98
C ALA A 358 15.03 3.87 7.66
N PHE A 359 15.74 3.27 6.69
CA PHE A 359 15.61 1.84 6.41
C PHE A 359 16.29 0.94 7.45
N ILE A 360 17.35 1.40 8.14
CA ILE A 360 17.91 0.68 9.31
C ILE A 360 16.85 0.58 10.40
N ASP A 361 16.22 1.69 10.76
CA ASP A 361 15.19 1.72 11.78
C ASP A 361 13.94 0.94 11.34
N ARG A 362 13.50 1.08 10.09
CA ARG A 362 12.43 0.28 9.50
C ARG A 362 12.66 -1.22 9.69
N ASN A 363 13.83 -1.69 9.32
CA ASN A 363 14.14 -3.11 9.32
C ASN A 363 14.28 -3.68 10.74
N HIS A 364 14.63 -2.84 11.70
CA HIS A 364 14.81 -3.23 13.10
C HIS A 364 13.51 -3.17 13.92
N TRP A 365 12.72 -2.09 13.76
CA TRP A 365 11.63 -1.79 14.67
C TRP A 365 10.24 -2.13 14.14
N LEU A 366 10.02 -2.07 12.81
CA LEU A 366 8.66 -2.07 12.28
C LEU A 366 8.12 -3.47 12.01
N GLY A 367 6.83 -3.65 12.27
CA GLY A 367 6.06 -4.87 12.09
C GLY A 367 4.57 -4.62 12.23
N ASP A 368 3.79 -5.65 12.51
CA ASP A 368 2.36 -5.54 12.79
C ASP A 368 2.13 -4.96 14.19
N PRO A 369 1.45 -3.80 14.33
CA PRO A 369 1.21 -3.15 15.62
C PRO A 369 0.31 -3.96 16.58
N ASP A 370 -0.36 -4.98 16.08
CA ASP A 370 -1.17 -5.87 16.91
C ASP A 370 -0.31 -6.97 17.57
N PHE A 371 0.97 -7.10 17.18
CA PHE A 371 1.91 -8.13 17.64
C PHE A 371 3.19 -7.56 18.26
N VAL A 372 3.61 -6.35 17.86
CA VAL A 372 4.87 -5.77 18.33
C VAL A 372 4.69 -4.30 18.74
N GLU A 373 5.35 -3.91 19.83
CA GLU A 373 5.46 -2.52 20.21
C GLU A 373 6.57 -1.83 19.42
N MET A 374 6.29 -0.62 18.96
CA MET A 374 7.19 0.15 18.11
C MET A 374 7.36 1.56 18.66
N PRO A 375 8.58 2.13 18.71
CA PRO A 375 8.84 3.47 19.26
C PRO A 375 8.47 4.58 18.25
N LEU A 376 7.21 4.61 17.77
CA LEU A 376 6.77 5.48 16.66
C LEU A 376 6.94 6.97 16.97
N GLU A 377 6.67 7.40 18.22
CA GLU A 377 6.88 8.80 18.63
C GLU A 377 8.35 9.22 18.47
N ARG A 378 9.28 8.34 18.87
CA ARG A 378 10.72 8.60 18.70
C ARG A 378 11.10 8.68 17.22
N LEU A 379 10.74 7.66 16.44
CA LEU A 379 11.11 7.58 15.00
C LEU A 379 10.59 8.80 14.21
N LEU A 380 9.41 9.31 14.56
CA LEU A 380 8.79 10.46 13.90
C LEU A 380 9.20 11.82 14.52
N SER A 381 10.04 11.83 15.57
CA SER A 381 10.41 13.08 16.21
C SER A 381 11.50 13.85 15.47
N LYS A 382 11.38 15.17 15.46
CA LYS A 382 12.40 16.06 14.87
C LYS A 382 13.73 16.00 15.65
N SER A 383 13.71 15.71 16.96
CA SER A 383 14.91 15.54 17.77
C SER A 383 15.70 14.30 17.34
N TYR A 384 15.03 13.17 17.15
CA TYR A 384 15.69 11.96 16.67
C TYR A 384 16.26 12.13 15.26
N ALA A 385 15.50 12.75 14.37
CA ALA A 385 15.99 13.08 13.04
C ALA A 385 17.24 14.01 13.07
N ALA A 386 17.34 14.92 14.06
CA ALA A 386 18.53 15.74 14.26
C ALA A 386 19.73 14.90 14.73
N GLU A 387 19.52 13.91 15.61
CA GLU A 387 20.56 12.96 16.02
C GLU A 387 21.08 12.13 14.84
N LEU A 388 20.18 11.63 14.00
CA LEU A 388 20.53 10.87 12.79
C LEU A 388 21.28 11.74 11.77
N ARG A 389 20.82 12.98 11.55
CA ARG A 389 21.46 13.92 10.65
C ARG A 389 22.88 14.31 11.11
N ALA A 390 23.10 14.47 12.40
CA ALA A 390 24.42 14.79 12.96
C ALA A 390 25.48 13.70 12.69
N GLN A 391 25.05 12.49 12.34
CA GLN A 391 25.93 11.38 11.98
C GLN A 391 26.24 11.32 10.49
N ILE A 392 25.62 12.15 9.65
CA ILE A 392 25.88 12.20 8.22
C ILE A 392 27.17 12.98 8.00
N LEU A 393 28.19 12.30 7.46
CA LEU A 393 29.45 12.92 7.09
C LEU A 393 29.25 13.69 5.76
N PRO A 394 29.79 14.89 5.61
CA PRO A 394 29.47 15.73 4.45
C PRO A 394 30.06 15.24 3.13
N ASP A 395 31.09 14.40 3.16
CA ASP A 395 31.91 13.99 2.05
C ASP A 395 32.19 12.48 1.95
N HIS A 396 31.59 11.68 2.81
CA HIS A 396 31.77 10.24 2.86
C HIS A 396 30.46 9.49 3.09
N ALA A 397 30.29 8.37 2.37
CA ALA A 397 29.22 7.41 2.65
C ALA A 397 29.40 6.75 4.02
N THR A 398 28.35 6.62 4.77
CA THR A 398 28.36 5.81 6.00
C THR A 398 28.41 4.32 5.61
N PRO A 399 29.44 3.55 6.02
CA PRO A 399 29.51 2.13 5.67
C PRO A 399 28.43 1.33 6.43
N THR A 400 27.78 0.41 5.74
CA THR A 400 26.92 -0.61 6.33
C THR A 400 27.73 -1.91 6.46
N PRO A 401 27.53 -2.71 7.54
CA PRO A 401 28.21 -4.00 7.63
C PRO A 401 27.92 -4.87 6.41
N PRO A 402 28.94 -5.54 5.81
CA PRO A 402 28.74 -6.32 4.60
C PRO A 402 27.81 -7.52 4.87
N VAL A 403 26.77 -7.64 4.06
CA VAL A 403 25.89 -8.81 4.02
C VAL A 403 25.84 -9.30 2.58
N THR A 404 25.97 -10.61 2.40
CA THR A 404 25.87 -11.22 1.06
C THR A 404 24.39 -11.24 0.66
N THR A 405 24.03 -10.44 -0.32
CA THR A 405 22.65 -10.36 -0.81
C THR A 405 22.59 -10.76 -2.28
N SER A 406 21.69 -11.68 -2.60
CA SER A 406 21.20 -11.93 -3.94
C SER A 406 19.68 -11.81 -3.88
N GLY A 407 19.12 -10.73 -4.41
CA GLY A 407 17.68 -10.54 -4.53
C GLY A 407 17.35 -9.98 -5.90
N ASN A 408 16.39 -10.56 -6.59
CA ASN A 408 15.75 -9.97 -7.76
C ASN A 408 14.54 -9.22 -7.24
N GLU A 409 14.50 -7.91 -7.40
CA GLU A 409 13.39 -7.09 -6.96
C GLU A 409 12.20 -7.26 -7.91
N GLY A 410 11.10 -7.82 -7.39
CA GLY A 410 9.77 -7.70 -8.00
C GLY A 410 9.29 -6.24 -7.96
N THR A 411 8.49 -5.86 -8.94
CA THR A 411 8.04 -4.46 -9.09
C THR A 411 6.52 -4.33 -9.05
N GLU A 412 5.80 -5.39 -8.70
CA GLU A 412 4.38 -5.55 -9.00
C GLU A 412 3.48 -5.26 -7.77
N THR A 413 3.10 -4.03 -7.66
CA THR A 413 2.06 -3.44 -6.82
C THR A 413 1.33 -2.45 -7.71
N THR A 414 0.15 -1.98 -7.38
CA THR A 414 -0.48 -0.85 -8.08
C THR A 414 -0.96 0.21 -7.11
N HIS A 415 -0.97 1.44 -7.58
CA HIS A 415 -1.49 2.58 -6.83
C HIS A 415 -2.51 3.34 -7.66
N TYR A 416 -3.50 3.94 -6.98
CA TYR A 416 -4.41 4.88 -7.60
C TYR A 416 -4.81 6.00 -6.65
N SER A 417 -4.88 7.20 -7.21
CA SER A 417 -5.24 8.44 -6.54
C SER A 417 -6.57 8.97 -7.07
N ILE A 418 -7.42 9.44 -6.18
CA ILE A 418 -8.77 9.91 -6.49
C ILE A 418 -9.05 11.21 -5.74
N VAL A 419 -9.64 12.19 -6.42
CA VAL A 419 -10.29 13.34 -5.82
C VAL A 419 -11.66 13.49 -6.49
N ASP A 420 -12.72 13.59 -5.69
CA ASP A 420 -14.08 13.83 -6.20
C ASP A 420 -14.47 15.32 -6.23
N ALA A 421 -15.64 15.61 -6.78
CA ALA A 421 -16.15 16.96 -6.92
C ALA A 421 -16.44 17.67 -5.58
N ASP A 422 -16.65 16.93 -4.51
CA ASP A 422 -16.87 17.48 -3.17
C ASP A 422 -15.55 17.77 -2.44
N GLY A 423 -14.40 17.28 -2.98
CA GLY A 423 -13.08 17.43 -2.38
C GLY A 423 -12.72 16.32 -1.39
N ASN A 424 -13.45 15.17 -1.39
CA ASN A 424 -12.94 13.96 -0.75
C ASN A 424 -11.77 13.43 -1.56
N ALA A 425 -10.81 12.80 -0.88
CA ALA A 425 -9.64 12.24 -1.51
C ALA A 425 -9.34 10.82 -1.00
N ALA A 426 -8.93 9.94 -1.91
CA ALA A 426 -8.48 8.59 -1.58
C ALA A 426 -7.15 8.30 -2.28
N ALA A 427 -6.15 7.86 -1.51
CA ALA A 427 -4.91 7.27 -1.98
C ALA A 427 -4.94 5.79 -1.64
N VAL A 428 -4.84 4.92 -2.64
CA VAL A 428 -5.01 3.47 -2.48
C VAL A 428 -3.82 2.74 -3.10
N THR A 429 -3.20 1.88 -2.31
CA THR A 429 -2.16 0.96 -2.81
C THR A 429 -2.57 -0.47 -2.51
N THR A 430 -2.59 -1.32 -3.53
CA THR A 430 -3.02 -2.72 -3.43
C THR A 430 -2.04 -3.63 -4.20
N THR A 431 -1.94 -4.90 -3.78
CA THR A 431 -0.89 -5.78 -4.28
C THR A 431 -1.28 -7.26 -4.18
N LEU A 432 -0.54 -8.07 -4.95
CA LEU A 432 -0.38 -9.51 -4.77
C LEU A 432 1.04 -9.87 -4.26
N ASN A 433 1.88 -8.87 -3.98
CA ASN A 433 3.31 -8.82 -3.74
C ASN A 433 4.12 -8.90 -5.05
N GLY A 434 4.46 -10.07 -5.55
CA GLY A 434 5.10 -10.24 -6.86
C GLY A 434 4.10 -10.19 -8.02
N GLY A 435 4.58 -10.02 -9.26
CA GLY A 435 3.74 -10.09 -10.45
C GLY A 435 2.94 -11.40 -10.49
N PHE A 436 1.63 -11.33 -10.74
CA PHE A 436 0.71 -12.48 -10.67
C PHE A 436 0.73 -13.24 -9.33
N GLY A 437 1.22 -12.61 -8.26
CA GLY A 437 1.26 -13.17 -6.91
C GLY A 437 1.99 -14.51 -6.83
N SER A 438 1.36 -15.51 -6.23
CA SER A 438 1.87 -16.88 -6.14
C SER A 438 1.80 -17.67 -7.47
N ALA A 439 1.32 -17.07 -8.54
CA ALA A 439 0.95 -17.65 -9.83
C ALA A 439 -0.20 -18.67 -9.76
N VAL A 440 -0.87 -18.83 -8.62
CA VAL A 440 -1.99 -19.75 -8.43
C VAL A 440 -3.30 -19.00 -8.66
N THR A 441 -4.05 -19.37 -9.70
CA THR A 441 -5.44 -18.96 -9.89
C THR A 441 -6.35 -19.94 -9.15
N VAL A 442 -7.31 -19.42 -8.38
CA VAL A 442 -8.33 -20.25 -7.71
C VAL A 442 -9.26 -20.84 -8.75
N THR A 443 -9.19 -22.16 -8.94
CA THR A 443 -9.98 -22.90 -9.91
C THR A 443 -11.48 -22.67 -9.69
N GLY A 444 -12.20 -22.31 -10.75
CA GLY A 444 -13.62 -21.99 -10.71
C GLY A 444 -13.97 -20.60 -10.17
N ALA A 445 -12.97 -19.83 -9.68
CA ALA A 445 -13.16 -18.46 -9.22
C ALA A 445 -12.39 -17.43 -10.06
N GLY A 446 -11.34 -17.84 -10.80
CA GLY A 446 -10.66 -17.02 -11.82
C GLY A 446 -9.84 -15.84 -11.29
N PHE A 447 -9.50 -15.78 -10.02
CA PHE A 447 -8.60 -14.75 -9.48
C PHE A 447 -7.32 -15.38 -8.91
N LEU A 448 -6.23 -14.62 -8.98
CA LEU A 448 -4.91 -15.00 -8.47
C LEU A 448 -4.81 -14.84 -6.95
N LEU A 449 -4.07 -15.74 -6.32
CA LEU A 449 -3.66 -15.64 -4.92
C LEU A 449 -2.32 -14.89 -4.81
N ASN A 450 -2.16 -14.16 -3.71
CA ASN A 450 -0.95 -13.42 -3.38
C ASN A 450 0.23 -14.34 -3.02
N ASN A 451 1.45 -13.80 -3.03
CA ASN A 451 2.64 -14.40 -2.43
C ASN A 451 3.21 -13.49 -1.33
N GLU A 452 2.32 -12.92 -0.55
CA GLU A 452 2.62 -11.88 0.44
C GLU A 452 3.35 -12.42 1.68
N MET A 453 3.35 -13.76 1.89
CA MET A 453 4.11 -14.38 2.98
C MET A 453 5.62 -14.12 2.88
N ASP A 454 6.14 -13.79 1.68
CA ASP A 454 7.54 -13.43 1.46
C ASP A 454 7.94 -12.09 2.10
N ASP A 455 6.99 -11.20 2.35
CA ASP A 455 7.24 -9.91 3.01
C ASP A 455 7.56 -10.04 4.50
N PHE A 456 7.32 -11.21 5.11
CA PHE A 456 7.86 -11.52 6.43
C PHE A 456 9.39 -11.72 6.41
N THR A 457 9.98 -11.75 7.59
CA THR A 457 11.33 -12.30 7.78
C THR A 457 11.25 -13.82 7.61
N THR A 458 11.37 -14.30 6.36
CA THR A 458 11.23 -15.71 6.00
C THR A 458 12.39 -16.56 6.50
N ALA A 459 13.60 -15.97 6.59
CA ALA A 459 14.79 -16.56 7.19
C ALA A 459 15.62 -15.48 7.89
N PRO A 460 16.02 -15.67 9.17
CA PRO A 460 16.81 -14.69 9.91
C PRO A 460 18.13 -14.33 9.21
N GLY A 461 18.39 -13.02 9.05
CA GLY A 461 19.62 -12.52 8.43
C GLY A 461 19.75 -12.78 6.93
N LYS A 462 18.70 -13.26 6.28
CA LYS A 462 18.64 -13.46 4.83
C LYS A 462 17.66 -12.46 4.19
N PRO A 463 17.92 -12.07 2.93
CA PRO A 463 17.02 -11.18 2.20
C PRO A 463 15.75 -11.90 1.75
N ASN A 464 14.62 -11.17 1.71
CA ASN A 464 13.44 -11.57 0.96
C ASN A 464 13.61 -11.29 -0.54
N MET A 465 12.56 -11.47 -1.37
CA MET A 465 12.63 -11.22 -2.81
C MET A 465 13.04 -9.77 -3.16
N TYR A 466 12.83 -8.82 -2.29
CA TYR A 466 13.20 -7.41 -2.47
C TYR A 466 14.60 -7.07 -1.94
N GLY A 467 15.36 -8.05 -1.48
CA GLY A 467 16.67 -7.83 -0.87
C GLY A 467 16.62 -7.24 0.54
N LEU A 468 15.43 -7.11 1.15
CA LEU A 468 15.28 -6.61 2.52
C LEU A 468 15.69 -7.67 3.53
N ILE A 469 16.58 -7.28 4.45
CA ILE A 469 16.96 -8.09 5.62
C ILE A 469 16.31 -7.47 6.84
N GLN A 470 15.27 -8.10 7.34
CA GLN A 470 14.41 -7.59 8.40
C GLN A 470 14.64 -8.35 9.72
N GLY A 471 14.33 -7.68 10.84
CA GLY A 471 14.45 -8.24 12.18
C GLY A 471 13.26 -9.10 12.61
N ASP A 472 13.28 -9.53 13.87
CA ASP A 472 12.24 -10.38 14.47
C ASP A 472 10.89 -9.67 14.63
N ALA A 473 10.86 -8.33 14.63
CA ALA A 473 9.62 -7.57 14.63
C ALA A 473 8.67 -7.99 13.48
N ASN A 474 9.24 -8.40 12.34
CA ASN A 474 8.50 -8.89 11.18
C ASN A 474 8.58 -10.43 11.01
N ALA A 475 8.84 -11.20 12.07
CA ALA A 475 8.81 -12.66 12.02
C ALA A 475 7.40 -13.20 11.79
N ILE A 476 7.29 -14.35 11.09
CA ILE A 476 6.02 -15.03 10.84
C ILE A 476 5.37 -15.46 12.17
N ALA A 477 4.08 -15.15 12.31
CA ALA A 477 3.23 -15.68 13.37
C ALA A 477 1.79 -15.85 12.86
N PRO A 478 1.04 -16.85 13.33
CA PRO A 478 -0.37 -17.04 12.95
C PRO A 478 -1.21 -15.78 13.13
N GLY A 479 -1.98 -15.39 12.11
CA GLY A 479 -2.84 -14.21 12.15
C GLY A 479 -2.14 -12.85 12.08
N LYS A 480 -0.82 -12.80 12.01
CA LYS A 480 -0.03 -11.57 11.88
C LYS A 480 -0.04 -11.04 10.45
N ARG A 481 -0.04 -9.71 10.29
CA ARG A 481 0.17 -9.04 9.02
C ARG A 481 1.66 -8.86 8.75
N MET A 482 2.09 -9.15 7.54
CA MET A 482 3.46 -8.91 7.10
C MET A 482 3.69 -7.41 6.87
N LEU A 483 4.90 -6.94 7.21
CA LEU A 483 5.29 -5.54 7.06
C LEU A 483 5.35 -5.14 5.58
N SER A 484 4.60 -4.11 5.22
CA SER A 484 4.57 -3.54 3.88
C SER A 484 5.48 -2.31 3.73
N ALA A 485 5.80 -1.93 2.49
CA ALA A 485 6.39 -0.64 2.12
C ALA A 485 5.39 0.29 1.39
N MET A 486 4.14 -0.09 1.23
CA MET A 486 3.13 0.71 0.53
C MET A 486 2.86 2.04 1.25
N THR A 487 2.94 3.14 0.52
CA THR A 487 2.96 4.51 1.04
C THR A 487 1.89 5.39 0.36
N PRO A 488 0.59 4.99 0.38
CA PRO A 488 -0.46 5.89 -0.08
C PRO A 488 -0.46 7.15 0.76
N SER A 489 -0.41 8.32 0.11
CA SER A 489 -0.20 9.59 0.80
C SER A 489 -1.13 10.68 0.34
N ILE A 490 -1.57 11.53 1.29
CA ILE A 490 -2.34 12.75 1.07
C ILE A 490 -1.57 13.91 1.67
N VAL A 491 -1.33 14.95 0.89
CA VAL A 491 -0.60 16.16 1.29
C VAL A 491 -1.55 17.34 1.38
N LEU A 492 -1.50 18.06 2.48
CA LEU A 492 -2.18 19.34 2.66
C LEU A 492 -1.18 20.49 2.53
N ASP A 493 -1.59 21.59 1.92
CA ASP A 493 -0.78 22.81 1.84
C ASP A 493 -0.65 23.50 3.21
N ARG A 494 0.15 24.57 3.27
CA ARG A 494 0.41 25.36 4.48
C ARG A 494 -0.84 25.99 5.09
N SER A 495 -1.94 26.04 4.35
CA SER A 495 -3.25 26.52 4.83
C SER A 495 -4.17 25.37 5.27
N GLY A 496 -3.72 24.11 5.22
CA GLY A 496 -4.50 22.92 5.57
C GLY A 496 -5.46 22.45 4.47
N ARG A 497 -5.36 22.98 3.25
CA ARG A 497 -6.19 22.54 2.12
C ARG A 497 -5.55 21.35 1.43
N LEU A 498 -6.37 20.47 0.85
CA LEU A 498 -5.87 19.37 0.03
C LEU A 498 -5.00 19.91 -1.11
N PHE A 499 -3.76 19.45 -1.17
CA PHE A 499 -2.76 19.87 -2.14
C PHE A 499 -2.41 18.76 -3.13
N MET A 500 -2.04 17.57 -2.63
CA MET A 500 -1.61 16.45 -3.48
C MET A 500 -2.12 15.11 -2.93
N VAL A 501 -2.42 14.17 -3.84
CA VAL A 501 -2.73 12.77 -3.54
C VAL A 501 -1.80 11.94 -4.40
N LEU A 502 -1.02 11.04 -3.79
CA LEU A 502 -0.02 10.29 -4.54
C LEU A 502 0.37 8.96 -3.90
N GLY A 503 0.96 8.11 -4.71
CA GLY A 503 1.63 6.88 -4.34
C GLY A 503 2.13 6.15 -5.57
N THR A 504 2.69 4.95 -5.37
CA THR A 504 3.36 4.19 -6.44
C THR A 504 3.45 2.71 -6.06
N PRO A 505 3.58 1.79 -7.03
CA PRO A 505 4.14 0.45 -6.83
C PRO A 505 5.67 0.48 -6.71
N GLY A 506 6.28 -0.68 -6.35
CA GLY A 506 7.73 -0.87 -6.48
C GLY A 506 8.43 -1.47 -5.26
N GLY A 507 7.74 -2.23 -4.40
CA GLY A 507 8.34 -2.79 -3.19
C GLY A 507 8.98 -1.72 -2.32
N PRO A 508 10.22 -1.87 -1.81
CA PRO A 508 10.87 -0.87 -0.96
C PRO A 508 11.08 0.48 -1.63
N THR A 509 11.19 0.53 -2.97
CA THR A 509 11.35 1.78 -3.72
C THR A 509 10.12 2.67 -3.67
N ILE A 510 8.96 2.15 -3.23
CA ILE A 510 7.72 2.91 -3.03
C ILE A 510 7.97 4.12 -2.12
N ILE A 511 8.57 3.88 -0.95
CA ILE A 511 8.81 4.92 0.06
C ILE A 511 9.66 6.05 -0.51
N ASN A 512 10.78 5.67 -1.15
CA ASN A 512 11.74 6.61 -1.69
C ASN A 512 11.20 7.36 -2.92
N SER A 513 10.36 6.71 -3.75
CA SER A 513 9.74 7.38 -4.90
C SER A 513 8.69 8.40 -4.47
N VAL A 514 7.86 8.08 -3.46
CA VAL A 514 6.89 9.03 -2.88
C VAL A 514 7.63 10.21 -2.24
N TYR A 515 8.68 9.93 -1.46
CA TYR A 515 9.56 10.94 -0.88
C TYR A 515 10.09 11.89 -1.96
N GLN A 516 10.73 11.36 -3.01
CA GLN A 516 11.36 12.17 -4.07
C GLN A 516 10.33 13.04 -4.81
N VAL A 517 9.12 12.55 -5.11
CA VAL A 517 8.09 13.40 -5.73
C VAL A 517 7.69 14.55 -4.81
N ILE A 518 7.49 14.29 -3.51
CA ILE A 518 7.13 15.34 -2.55
C ILE A 518 8.23 16.42 -2.49
N VAL A 519 9.50 16.04 -2.32
CA VAL A 519 10.59 17.02 -2.20
C VAL A 519 10.89 17.72 -3.52
N ASN A 520 10.71 17.05 -4.66
CA ASN A 520 10.86 17.67 -5.97
C ASN A 520 9.86 18.83 -6.18
N VAL A 521 8.60 18.64 -5.71
CA VAL A 521 7.59 19.70 -5.77
C VAL A 521 7.85 20.76 -4.69
N VAL A 522 8.09 20.35 -3.43
CA VAL A 522 8.14 21.27 -2.28
C VAL A 522 9.45 22.04 -2.20
N ASP A 523 10.61 21.35 -2.32
CA ASP A 523 11.93 21.98 -2.17
C ASP A 523 12.51 22.46 -3.49
N HIS A 524 12.41 21.64 -4.56
CA HIS A 524 12.99 22.00 -5.85
C HIS A 524 12.05 22.79 -6.77
N GLY A 525 10.79 23.02 -6.36
CA GLY A 525 9.82 23.82 -7.11
C GLY A 525 9.46 23.25 -8.49
N MET A 526 9.65 21.95 -8.69
CA MET A 526 9.27 21.28 -9.94
C MET A 526 7.76 21.24 -10.07
N SER A 527 7.23 21.36 -11.29
CA SER A 527 5.85 21.00 -11.56
C SER A 527 5.63 19.51 -11.27
N LEU A 528 4.38 19.11 -11.00
CA LEU A 528 4.05 17.70 -10.77
C LEU A 528 4.53 16.80 -11.93
N VAL A 529 4.40 17.28 -13.17
CA VAL A 529 4.86 16.56 -14.37
C VAL A 529 6.36 16.30 -14.34
N GLU A 530 7.16 17.34 -14.02
CA GLU A 530 8.61 17.23 -13.91
C GLU A 530 9.01 16.34 -12.73
N ALA A 531 8.36 16.50 -11.57
CA ALA A 531 8.64 15.73 -10.37
C ALA A 531 8.37 14.23 -10.56
N VAL A 532 7.29 13.86 -11.26
CA VAL A 532 6.95 12.47 -11.57
C VAL A 532 7.91 11.88 -12.60
N ALA A 533 8.30 12.66 -13.62
CA ALA A 533 9.21 12.20 -14.67
C ALA A 533 10.70 12.25 -14.26
N ALA A 534 11.07 12.91 -13.17
CA ALA A 534 12.45 13.05 -12.70
C ALA A 534 13.11 11.68 -12.45
N PRO A 535 14.43 11.54 -12.69
CA PRO A 535 15.15 10.31 -12.39
C PRO A 535 15.17 10.04 -10.88
N ARG A 536 15.12 8.75 -10.52
CA ARG A 536 15.02 8.30 -9.13
C ARG A 536 16.27 7.57 -8.68
N VAL A 537 16.55 7.71 -7.38
CA VAL A 537 17.57 6.95 -6.67
C VAL A 537 16.92 6.16 -5.52
N HIS A 538 17.60 5.11 -5.06
CA HIS A 538 17.11 4.28 -3.97
C HIS A 538 18.24 3.73 -3.13
N GLN A 539 18.07 3.78 -1.81
CA GLN A 539 18.95 3.17 -0.80
C GLN A 539 18.05 2.56 0.29
N GLN A 540 18.30 1.30 0.65
CA GLN A 540 17.48 0.56 1.62
C GLN A 540 18.29 -0.08 2.76
N ALA A 541 19.44 0.52 3.08
CA ALA A 541 20.45 0.08 4.05
C ALA A 541 21.19 -1.18 3.58
N LEU A 542 20.50 -2.27 3.33
CA LEU A 542 21.04 -3.52 2.83
C LEU A 542 20.25 -3.97 1.58
N PRO A 543 20.95 -4.40 0.49
CA PRO A 543 22.42 -4.31 0.31
C PRO A 543 22.93 -2.87 0.37
N ASP A 544 24.19 -2.68 0.76
CA ASP A 544 24.81 -1.35 0.83
C ASP A 544 25.13 -0.81 -0.57
N LEU A 545 24.08 -0.43 -1.29
CA LEU A 545 24.10 0.02 -2.68
C LEU A 545 23.21 1.23 -2.83
N VAL A 546 23.66 2.21 -3.58
CA VAL A 546 22.77 3.23 -4.14
C VAL A 546 22.35 2.78 -5.54
N PHE A 547 21.08 2.47 -5.68
CA PHE A 547 20.47 2.19 -6.97
C PHE A 547 20.06 3.49 -7.64
N TYR A 548 20.24 3.56 -8.95
CA TYR A 548 19.81 4.71 -9.76
C TYR A 548 19.24 4.25 -11.10
N GLU A 549 18.29 4.99 -11.64
CA GLU A 549 17.67 4.65 -12.92
C GLU A 549 18.66 4.85 -14.07
N ARG A 550 18.60 3.95 -15.06
CA ARG A 550 19.47 3.96 -16.25
C ARG A 550 19.46 5.30 -16.95
N GLY A 551 20.63 5.91 -17.06
CA GLY A 551 20.80 7.24 -17.66
C GLY A 551 20.24 8.39 -16.83
N GLY A 552 19.82 8.16 -15.57
CA GLY A 552 19.19 9.16 -14.69
C GLY A 552 20.17 10.05 -13.94
N LEU A 553 21.45 9.69 -13.82
CA LEU A 553 22.49 10.51 -13.19
C LEU A 553 23.58 10.89 -14.17
N ALA A 554 24.06 12.12 -14.07
CA ALA A 554 25.18 12.61 -14.86
C ALA A 554 26.50 11.89 -14.47
N GLN A 555 27.42 11.73 -15.40
CA GLN A 555 28.70 11.05 -15.14
C GLN A 555 29.46 11.70 -13.97
N ALA A 556 29.49 13.04 -13.93
CA ALA A 556 30.13 13.79 -12.83
C ALA A 556 29.50 13.49 -11.46
N THR A 557 28.17 13.26 -11.40
CA THR A 557 27.46 12.85 -10.19
C THR A 557 27.89 11.43 -9.76
N LEU A 558 27.93 10.50 -10.71
CA LEU A 558 28.36 9.12 -10.46
C LEU A 558 29.81 9.06 -9.94
N ASP A 559 30.71 9.86 -10.53
CA ASP A 559 32.12 9.91 -10.12
C ASP A 559 32.29 10.57 -8.75
N GLY A 560 31.52 11.62 -8.46
CA GLY A 560 31.47 12.24 -7.14
C GLY A 560 30.99 11.26 -6.05
N LEU A 561 29.92 10.50 -6.30
CA LEU A 561 29.43 9.50 -5.36
C LEU A 561 30.42 8.35 -5.13
N ARG A 562 31.12 7.89 -6.17
CA ARG A 562 32.21 6.90 -6.02
C ARG A 562 33.36 7.44 -5.18
N THR A 563 33.71 8.71 -5.35
CA THR A 563 34.75 9.38 -4.54
C THR A 563 34.34 9.46 -3.07
N MET A 564 33.04 9.61 -2.78
CA MET A 564 32.48 9.54 -1.42
C MET A 564 32.40 8.11 -0.86
N GLY A 565 32.73 7.08 -1.64
CA GLY A 565 32.77 5.68 -1.21
C GLY A 565 31.49 4.88 -1.48
N TYR A 566 30.51 5.43 -2.21
CA TYR A 566 29.29 4.68 -2.56
C TYR A 566 29.55 3.59 -3.59
N GLN A 567 28.94 2.42 -3.36
CA GLN A 567 28.73 1.41 -4.38
C GLN A 567 27.45 1.75 -5.14
N LEU A 568 27.55 1.89 -6.46
CA LEU A 568 26.45 2.31 -7.32
C LEU A 568 25.98 1.15 -8.19
N ARG A 569 24.66 0.97 -8.31
CA ARG A 569 24.07 -0.02 -9.22
C ARG A 569 22.99 0.61 -10.09
N GLU A 570 23.24 0.57 -11.39
CA GLU A 570 22.21 0.94 -12.35
C GLU A 570 21.10 -0.12 -12.35
N ARG A 571 19.84 0.33 -12.42
CA ARG A 571 18.68 -0.54 -12.57
C ARG A 571 17.69 0.04 -13.58
N GLY A 572 16.66 -0.72 -13.87
CA GLY A 572 15.53 -0.29 -14.66
C GLY A 572 14.70 0.80 -13.97
N ARG A 573 13.48 0.97 -14.42
CA ARG A 573 12.55 1.98 -13.90
C ARG A 573 12.16 1.66 -12.46
N MET A 574 12.05 2.69 -11.62
CA MET A 574 11.63 2.60 -10.23
C MET A 574 10.26 3.27 -10.04
N GLY A 575 9.29 2.49 -9.56
CA GLY A 575 7.93 2.98 -9.32
C GLY A 575 7.10 3.22 -10.58
N ASP A 576 5.87 3.68 -10.35
CA ASP A 576 4.85 4.07 -11.33
C ASP A 576 3.87 5.02 -10.62
N ILE A 577 4.26 6.28 -10.50
CA ILE A 577 3.52 7.27 -9.71
C ILE A 577 2.15 7.54 -10.32
N ALA A 578 1.11 7.45 -9.51
CA ALA A 578 -0.19 8.02 -9.82
C ALA A 578 -0.43 9.20 -8.89
N ALA A 579 -0.36 10.43 -9.41
CA ALA A 579 -0.42 11.63 -8.62
C ALA A 579 -1.47 12.63 -9.11
N ILE A 580 -2.10 13.32 -8.16
CA ILE A 580 -3.04 14.42 -8.40
C ILE A 580 -2.53 15.63 -7.62
N GLU A 581 -2.54 16.80 -8.23
CA GLU A 581 -2.18 18.06 -7.60
C GLU A 581 -3.27 19.12 -7.82
N ARG A 582 -3.46 19.97 -6.81
CA ARG A 582 -4.38 21.10 -6.88
C ARG A 582 -3.76 22.28 -7.61
N THR A 583 -4.52 22.84 -8.55
CA THR A 583 -4.17 24.07 -9.27
C THR A 583 -5.22 25.17 -9.03
N ALA A 584 -4.99 26.35 -9.57
CA ALA A 584 -6.01 27.43 -9.55
C ALA A 584 -7.26 27.07 -10.37
N ALA A 585 -7.13 26.18 -11.36
CA ALA A 585 -8.23 25.78 -12.25
C ALA A 585 -8.91 24.45 -11.84
N GLY A 586 -8.59 23.91 -10.67
CA GLY A 586 -9.08 22.60 -10.22
C GLY A 586 -7.92 21.63 -9.97
N TRP A 587 -7.95 20.46 -10.58
CA TRP A 587 -6.96 19.40 -10.39
C TRP A 587 -6.18 19.13 -11.67
N ILE A 588 -4.96 18.67 -11.53
CA ILE A 588 -4.23 17.99 -12.59
C ILE A 588 -3.87 16.59 -12.12
N GLY A 589 -4.03 15.60 -13.01
CA GLY A 589 -3.61 14.23 -12.80
C GLY A 589 -2.39 13.92 -13.67
N VAL A 590 -1.41 13.24 -13.10
CA VAL A 590 -0.22 12.76 -13.81
C VAL A 590 -0.05 11.28 -13.54
N ALA A 591 -0.17 10.47 -14.61
CA ALA A 591 0.26 9.09 -14.61
C ALA A 591 1.74 9.03 -15.02
N ASP A 592 2.50 8.19 -14.33
CA ASP A 592 3.94 8.05 -14.59
C ASP A 592 4.21 7.53 -16.02
N PRO A 593 5.09 8.18 -16.77
CA PRO A 593 5.44 7.72 -18.12
C PRO A 593 6.21 6.39 -18.14
N ARG A 594 6.53 5.81 -16.97
CA ARG A 594 7.31 4.57 -16.85
C ARG A 594 6.54 3.32 -17.27
N ARG A 595 5.24 3.23 -16.96
CA ARG A 595 4.46 1.99 -17.17
C ARG A 595 3.17 2.14 -17.97
N GLY A 596 2.72 3.35 -18.27
CA GLY A 596 1.55 3.59 -19.12
C GLY A 596 0.21 3.56 -18.39
N GLY A 597 0.17 4.00 -17.14
CA GLY A 597 -1.05 4.30 -16.39
C GLY A 597 -1.91 5.37 -17.08
N GLY A 598 -3.09 5.65 -16.53
CA GLY A 598 -4.03 6.63 -17.06
C GLY A 598 -4.49 7.66 -16.05
N ALA A 599 -4.62 8.92 -16.48
CA ALA A 599 -5.27 9.99 -15.76
C ALA A 599 -6.54 10.40 -16.50
N VAL A 600 -7.65 10.56 -15.79
CA VAL A 600 -8.94 11.01 -16.34
C VAL A 600 -9.58 11.97 -15.37
N GLY A 601 -10.02 13.15 -15.88
CA GLY A 601 -10.69 14.17 -15.10
C GLY A 601 -11.85 14.82 -15.87
N PHE A 602 -12.68 15.56 -15.19
CA PHE A 602 -13.72 16.38 -15.78
C PHE A 602 -14.01 17.65 -14.96
#